data_57110c55cd568043229273ec35cfd47c
#
_entry.id   57110c55cd568043229273ec35cfd47c
#
_cell.length_a   1.000
_cell.length_b   1.000
_cell.length_c   1.000
_cell.angle_alpha   90.00
_cell.angle_beta   90.00
_cell.angle_gamma   90.00
#
_symmetry.space_group_name_H-M   'P 1'
#
loop_
_entity.id
_entity.type
_entity.pdbx_description
1 polymer ?
#
loop_
_entity_poly.entity_id
_entity_poly.type
_entity_poly.pdbx_seq_one_letter_code
_entity_poly.pdbx_strand_id
1 'polypeptide(L)'
;MILHQVESLAAAGVTDIVLAVNYRPDVMTKALETYEKKYNVKITLSIETEPLGTAGPLKLAEKVLGKDDKPFFVLNSDVICEYPFEQLAEFHARHGEEGTIVVTKVEEPSKYGVIVHKPDHPSRIDRFVEKPVEYVGNRINAGIYILNPSVLKRIELRPTSIEQETFPAMVEDGQLHSFDLEGFWMDVGQPKDFLSGTCLYLSSLTKRGSKELTPVSEPYVYGGNVLIDPSVKIGKNCRIGPNVTIGPKVVIGDGVRLQRCVLLENSRVKDHAWIKSTIVGWNSTVGKWARLENVSVLGDDVTIGDEIYVNGGSILPHKSIKQNIDGKFRALDFQHHETDSKLVPSIIM
;
A
#
# COMPACT_ATOMS: atom_id res chain seq x y z
N MET A 1 0.86 -4.78 -2.96
CA MET A 1 -0.03 -3.62 -2.74
C MET A 1 -1.02 -3.47 -3.89
N ILE A 2 -0.56 -3.09 -5.07
CA ILE A 2 -1.41 -2.81 -6.24
C ILE A 2 -2.44 -3.90 -6.53
N LEU A 3 -2.14 -5.17 -6.26
CA LEU A 3 -3.06 -6.28 -6.46
C LEU A 3 -4.33 -6.21 -5.60
N HIS A 4 -4.23 -5.77 -4.36
CA HIS A 4 -5.41 -5.60 -3.51
C HIS A 4 -6.35 -4.53 -4.09
N GLN A 5 -5.79 -3.48 -4.68
CA GLN A 5 -6.56 -2.43 -5.34
C GLN A 5 -7.20 -2.96 -6.63
N VAL A 6 -6.41 -3.59 -7.51
CA VAL A 6 -6.92 -4.18 -8.77
C VAL A 6 -8.02 -5.21 -8.50
N GLU A 7 -7.83 -6.10 -7.54
CA GLU A 7 -8.83 -7.11 -7.15
C GLU A 7 -10.14 -6.47 -6.67
N SER A 8 -10.04 -5.48 -5.79
CA SER A 8 -11.22 -4.79 -5.24
C SER A 8 -11.96 -3.98 -6.29
N LEU A 9 -11.24 -3.35 -7.22
CA LEU A 9 -11.83 -2.60 -8.32
C LEU A 9 -12.51 -3.51 -9.34
N ALA A 10 -11.86 -4.62 -9.71
CA ALA A 10 -12.48 -5.63 -10.56
C ALA A 10 -13.76 -6.20 -9.94
N ALA A 11 -13.76 -6.45 -8.61
CA ALA A 11 -14.95 -6.86 -7.88
C ALA A 11 -16.07 -5.83 -7.92
N ALA A 12 -15.73 -4.52 -7.93
CA ALA A 12 -16.67 -3.43 -8.07
C ALA A 12 -17.10 -3.14 -9.54
N GLY A 13 -16.68 -3.99 -10.50
CA GLY A 13 -17.07 -3.90 -11.90
C GLY A 13 -16.23 -2.98 -12.78
N VAL A 14 -15.07 -2.54 -12.30
CA VAL A 14 -14.10 -1.76 -13.12
C VAL A 14 -13.43 -2.69 -14.13
N THR A 15 -13.41 -2.29 -15.39
CA THR A 15 -12.85 -3.06 -16.52
C THR A 15 -11.56 -2.51 -17.07
N ASP A 16 -11.35 -1.20 -16.94
CA ASP A 16 -10.20 -0.48 -17.49
C ASP A 16 -9.44 0.22 -16.37
N ILE A 17 -8.14 -0.02 -16.28
CA ILE A 17 -7.26 0.52 -15.25
C ILE A 17 -6.10 1.25 -15.90
N VAL A 18 -5.82 2.48 -15.49
CA VAL A 18 -4.63 3.23 -15.91
C VAL A 18 -3.65 3.29 -14.76
N LEU A 19 -2.43 2.86 -14.98
CA LEU A 19 -1.34 3.00 -14.02
C LEU A 19 -0.42 4.14 -14.48
N ALA A 20 -0.38 5.21 -13.70
CA ALA A 20 0.59 6.28 -13.90
C ALA A 20 1.95 5.84 -13.33
N VAL A 21 2.96 5.75 -14.17
CA VAL A 21 4.29 5.27 -13.80
C VAL A 21 5.37 6.16 -14.39
N ASN A 22 6.44 6.38 -13.63
CA ASN A 22 7.59 7.18 -14.08
C ASN A 22 8.90 6.38 -14.12
N TYR A 23 8.91 5.11 -13.62
CA TYR A 23 10.14 4.33 -13.48
C TYR A 23 9.94 2.86 -13.85
N ARG A 24 10.82 2.35 -14.72
CA ARG A 24 10.94 0.93 -15.12
C ARG A 24 9.63 0.21 -15.45
N PRO A 25 8.87 0.68 -16.44
CA PRO A 25 7.61 0.03 -16.85
C PRO A 25 7.79 -1.42 -17.31
N ASP A 26 8.94 -1.76 -17.89
CA ASP A 26 9.27 -3.10 -18.43
C ASP A 26 9.26 -4.20 -17.35
N VAL A 27 9.65 -3.88 -16.12
CA VAL A 27 9.64 -4.86 -15.00
C VAL A 27 8.21 -5.19 -14.59
N MET A 28 7.31 -4.22 -14.69
CA MET A 28 5.91 -4.39 -14.30
C MET A 28 5.07 -5.11 -15.37
N THR A 29 5.38 -4.93 -16.64
CA THR A 29 4.56 -5.39 -17.78
C THR A 29 4.19 -6.87 -17.68
N LYS A 30 5.18 -7.75 -17.44
CA LYS A 30 4.92 -9.20 -17.34
C LYS A 30 4.00 -9.58 -16.17
N ALA A 31 4.13 -8.89 -15.05
CA ALA A 31 3.26 -9.12 -13.90
C ALA A 31 1.84 -8.63 -14.20
N LEU A 32 1.72 -7.46 -14.84
CA LEU A 32 0.43 -6.85 -15.17
C LEU A 32 -0.37 -7.71 -16.16
N GLU A 33 0.26 -8.29 -17.19
CA GLU A 33 -0.40 -9.23 -18.11
C GLU A 33 -1.04 -10.44 -17.39
N THR A 34 -0.40 -10.91 -16.32
CA THR A 34 -0.95 -11.99 -15.50
C THR A 34 -2.18 -11.53 -14.73
N TYR A 35 -2.17 -10.28 -14.26
CA TYR A 35 -3.28 -9.71 -13.50
C TYR A 35 -4.46 -9.34 -14.39
N GLU A 36 -4.22 -8.82 -15.59
CA GLU A 36 -5.27 -8.61 -16.59
C GLU A 36 -6.08 -9.88 -16.84
N LYS A 37 -5.38 -11.00 -17.07
CA LYS A 37 -6.02 -12.30 -17.30
C LYS A 37 -6.74 -12.82 -16.05
N LYS A 38 -6.13 -12.67 -14.86
CA LYS A 38 -6.70 -13.17 -13.61
C LYS A 38 -7.99 -12.45 -13.22
N TYR A 39 -8.03 -11.14 -13.38
CA TYR A 39 -9.13 -10.28 -12.92
C TYR A 39 -10.05 -9.82 -14.05
N ASN A 40 -9.76 -10.20 -15.30
CA ASN A 40 -10.52 -9.79 -16.50
C ASN A 40 -10.64 -8.26 -16.61
N VAL A 41 -9.52 -7.57 -16.40
CA VAL A 41 -9.39 -6.11 -16.52
C VAL A 41 -8.35 -5.77 -17.57
N LYS A 42 -8.47 -4.62 -18.19
CA LYS A 42 -7.44 -4.06 -19.06
C LYS A 42 -6.58 -3.07 -18.29
N ILE A 43 -5.26 -3.24 -18.31
CA ILE A 43 -4.32 -2.35 -17.62
C ILE A 43 -3.48 -1.60 -18.63
N THR A 44 -3.59 -0.28 -18.64
CA THR A 44 -2.84 0.62 -19.53
C THR A 44 -1.79 1.38 -18.71
N LEU A 45 -0.54 1.38 -19.17
CA LEU A 45 0.51 2.19 -18.55
C LEU A 45 0.48 3.60 -19.12
N SER A 46 0.36 4.61 -18.28
CA SER A 46 0.57 6.02 -18.60
C SER A 46 1.95 6.42 -18.10
N ILE A 47 2.90 6.59 -19.01
CA ILE A 47 4.30 6.81 -18.67
C ILE A 47 4.59 8.31 -18.63
N GLU A 48 5.04 8.78 -17.46
CA GLU A 48 5.53 10.15 -17.27
C GLU A 48 7.00 10.22 -17.72
N THR A 49 7.31 11.15 -18.60
CA THR A 49 8.71 11.43 -19.02
C THR A 49 9.42 12.37 -18.06
N GLU A 50 8.64 13.14 -17.31
CA GLU A 50 9.08 14.04 -16.23
C GLU A 50 8.01 14.03 -15.12
N PRO A 51 8.38 14.34 -13.86
CA PRO A 51 7.43 14.35 -12.76
C PRO A 51 6.32 15.39 -12.98
N LEU A 52 5.08 14.95 -13.07
CA LEU A 52 3.91 15.82 -13.28
C LEU A 52 3.10 16.10 -12.01
N GLY A 53 3.61 15.73 -10.84
CA GLY A 53 2.89 15.87 -9.56
C GLY A 53 1.78 14.86 -9.39
N THR A 54 0.74 15.19 -8.62
CA THR A 54 -0.36 14.28 -8.32
C THR A 54 -1.58 14.46 -9.24
N ALA A 55 -1.73 15.62 -9.89
CA ALA A 55 -2.81 15.91 -10.84
C ALA A 55 -2.38 15.77 -12.31
N GLY A 56 -1.14 16.12 -12.64
CA GLY A 56 -0.64 16.05 -14.02
C GLY A 56 -0.80 14.69 -14.70
N PRO A 57 -0.57 13.54 -14.01
CA PRO A 57 -0.83 12.21 -14.53
C PRO A 57 -2.29 11.99 -14.97
N LEU A 58 -3.27 12.58 -14.29
CA LEU A 58 -4.68 12.55 -14.69
C LEU A 58 -4.88 13.23 -16.04
N LYS A 59 -4.26 14.40 -16.21
CA LYS A 59 -4.30 15.13 -17.47
C LYS A 59 -3.59 14.40 -18.61
N LEU A 60 -2.47 13.76 -18.33
CA LEU A 60 -1.75 12.92 -19.29
C LEU A 60 -2.63 11.76 -19.80
N ALA A 61 -3.44 11.18 -18.91
CA ALA A 61 -4.36 10.09 -19.20
C ALA A 61 -5.74 10.55 -19.74
N GLU A 62 -5.96 11.84 -19.97
CA GLU A 62 -7.27 12.45 -20.35
C GLU A 62 -7.97 11.72 -21.51
N LYS A 63 -7.22 11.25 -22.51
CA LYS A 63 -7.80 10.53 -23.66
C LYS A 63 -8.46 9.21 -23.28
N VAL A 64 -8.04 8.60 -22.18
CA VAL A 64 -8.62 7.36 -21.65
C VAL A 64 -9.72 7.71 -20.65
N LEU A 65 -9.45 8.59 -19.71
CA LEU A 65 -10.35 8.95 -18.61
C LEU A 65 -11.57 9.76 -19.06
N GLY A 66 -11.41 10.56 -20.11
CA GLY A 66 -12.50 11.37 -20.70
C GLY A 66 -13.19 10.70 -21.90
N LYS A 67 -13.00 9.39 -22.11
CA LYS A 67 -13.55 8.68 -23.27
C LYS A 67 -15.08 8.58 -23.24
N ASP A 68 -15.63 8.44 -22.07
CA ASP A 68 -17.07 8.52 -21.81
C ASP A 68 -17.29 9.49 -20.62
N ASP A 69 -18.49 9.98 -20.47
CA ASP A 69 -18.84 10.94 -19.40
C ASP A 69 -19.02 10.26 -18.02
N LYS A 70 -18.46 9.05 -17.83
CA LYS A 70 -18.58 8.32 -16.57
C LYS A 70 -17.53 8.76 -15.56
N PRO A 71 -17.86 8.81 -14.28
CA PRO A 71 -16.87 9.07 -13.25
C PRO A 71 -15.82 7.96 -13.19
N PHE A 72 -14.62 8.31 -12.75
CA PHE A 72 -13.50 7.40 -12.59
C PHE A 72 -12.92 7.46 -11.17
N PHE A 73 -12.39 6.34 -10.70
CA PHE A 73 -11.67 6.27 -9.43
C PHE A 73 -10.22 6.71 -9.60
N VAL A 74 -9.68 7.33 -8.56
CA VAL A 74 -8.25 7.67 -8.44
C VAL A 74 -7.75 7.16 -7.09
N LEU A 75 -6.64 6.43 -7.08
CA LEU A 75 -6.09 5.85 -5.86
C LEU A 75 -4.59 6.11 -5.74
N ASN A 76 -4.16 6.44 -4.54
CA ASN A 76 -2.75 6.34 -4.17
C ASN A 76 -2.35 4.87 -4.07
N SER A 77 -1.27 4.46 -4.73
CA SER A 77 -0.88 3.04 -4.82
C SER A 77 -0.35 2.44 -3.51
N ASP A 78 0.00 3.29 -2.54
CA ASP A 78 0.52 2.91 -1.23
C ASP A 78 -0.55 2.87 -0.12
N VAL A 79 -1.81 3.00 -0.47
CA VAL A 79 -2.93 2.91 0.48
C VAL A 79 -3.50 1.50 0.53
N ILE A 80 -3.71 0.96 1.73
CA ILE A 80 -4.49 -0.24 1.97
C ILE A 80 -5.63 0.03 2.95
N CYS A 81 -6.83 -0.42 2.62
CA CYS A 81 -8.03 -0.29 3.44
C CYS A 81 -9.08 -1.35 3.09
N GLU A 82 -10.24 -1.31 3.71
CA GLU A 82 -11.45 -1.96 3.20
C GLU A 82 -12.05 -1.03 2.15
N TYR A 83 -11.76 -1.29 0.87
CA TYR A 83 -12.14 -0.38 -0.24
C TYR A 83 -13.66 -0.31 -0.45
N PRO A 84 -14.28 0.88 -0.28
CA PRO A 84 -15.74 1.03 -0.32
C PRO A 84 -16.23 1.45 -1.72
N PHE A 85 -15.74 0.84 -2.80
CA PHE A 85 -15.95 1.36 -4.16
C PHE A 85 -17.41 1.44 -4.58
N GLU A 86 -18.23 0.43 -4.26
CA GLU A 86 -19.66 0.43 -4.60
C GLU A 86 -20.40 1.55 -3.86
N GLN A 87 -20.20 1.64 -2.53
CA GLN A 87 -20.83 2.67 -1.70
C GLN A 87 -20.35 4.08 -2.08
N LEU A 88 -19.06 4.20 -2.44
CA LEU A 88 -18.49 5.46 -2.89
C LEU A 88 -19.10 5.91 -4.22
N ALA A 89 -19.27 5.00 -5.18
CA ALA A 89 -19.90 5.28 -6.46
C ALA A 89 -21.36 5.70 -6.29
N GLU A 90 -22.13 5.00 -5.45
CA GLU A 90 -23.51 5.35 -5.13
C GLU A 90 -23.63 6.71 -4.45
N PHE A 91 -22.70 7.01 -3.51
CA PHE A 91 -22.67 8.30 -2.83
C PHE A 91 -22.37 9.44 -3.81
N HIS A 92 -21.38 9.27 -4.67
CA HIS A 92 -21.00 10.23 -5.69
C HIS A 92 -22.15 10.51 -6.68
N ALA A 93 -22.80 9.46 -7.15
CA ALA A 93 -23.94 9.59 -8.06
C ALA A 93 -25.12 10.36 -7.43
N ARG A 94 -25.32 10.29 -6.09
CA ARG A 94 -26.41 10.95 -5.40
C ARG A 94 -26.24 12.47 -5.30
N HIS A 95 -25.01 12.97 -5.09
CA HIS A 95 -24.82 14.43 -5.02
C HIS A 95 -24.59 15.05 -6.41
N GLY A 96 -24.02 14.30 -7.37
CA GLY A 96 -23.91 14.72 -8.78
C GLY A 96 -22.89 15.84 -9.07
N GLU A 97 -22.10 16.26 -8.06
CA GLU A 97 -21.01 17.23 -8.23
C GLU A 97 -19.73 16.54 -8.73
N GLU A 98 -18.66 17.33 -9.00
CA GLU A 98 -17.47 16.85 -9.72
C GLU A 98 -16.62 15.83 -8.97
N GLY A 99 -16.60 15.85 -7.63
CA GLY A 99 -15.68 14.99 -6.92
C GLY A 99 -16.13 14.57 -5.53
N THR A 100 -15.64 13.38 -5.15
CA THR A 100 -15.73 12.86 -3.78
C THR A 100 -14.38 12.38 -3.33
N ILE A 101 -13.93 12.83 -2.16
CA ILE A 101 -12.72 12.36 -1.47
C ILE A 101 -13.13 11.38 -0.37
N VAL A 102 -12.50 10.23 -0.32
CA VAL A 102 -12.61 9.33 0.84
C VAL A 102 -11.78 9.91 1.98
N VAL A 103 -12.37 9.99 3.16
CA VAL A 103 -11.73 10.51 4.37
C VAL A 103 -11.72 9.48 5.47
N THR A 104 -10.68 9.50 6.29
CA THR A 104 -10.55 8.65 7.46
C THR A 104 -10.06 9.47 8.66
N LYS A 105 -10.28 8.95 9.87
CA LYS A 105 -9.83 9.60 11.10
C LYS A 105 -8.51 9.01 11.56
N VAL A 106 -7.56 9.87 11.91
CA VAL A 106 -6.24 9.47 12.45
C VAL A 106 -5.93 10.25 13.73
N GLU A 107 -5.02 9.70 14.54
CA GLU A 107 -4.53 10.37 15.76
C GLU A 107 -3.54 11.50 15.43
N GLU A 108 -2.71 11.32 14.40
CA GLU A 108 -1.65 12.24 13.98
C GLU A 108 -1.91 12.80 12.57
N PRO A 109 -2.74 13.84 12.43
CA PRO A 109 -3.16 14.35 11.11
C PRO A 109 -2.12 15.21 10.40
N SER A 110 -1.10 15.72 11.08
CA SER A 110 -0.13 16.70 10.55
C SER A 110 0.66 16.25 9.30
N LYS A 111 0.67 14.94 9.02
CA LYS A 111 1.37 14.36 7.86
C LYS A 111 0.53 14.28 6.59
N TYR A 112 -0.73 14.61 6.69
CA TYR A 112 -1.74 14.39 5.65
C TYR A 112 -2.51 15.67 5.32
N GLY A 113 -3.22 15.67 4.21
CA GLY A 113 -4.22 16.69 3.92
C GLY A 113 -5.43 16.52 4.85
N VAL A 114 -5.81 17.58 5.55
CA VAL A 114 -6.93 17.58 6.50
C VAL A 114 -8.16 18.21 5.86
N ILE A 115 -9.30 17.57 6.02
CA ILE A 115 -10.58 18.01 5.51
C ILE A 115 -11.43 18.62 6.64
N VAL A 116 -11.89 19.86 6.42
CA VAL A 116 -12.82 20.56 7.29
C VAL A 116 -14.17 20.64 6.59
N HIS A 117 -15.22 20.25 7.27
CA HIS A 117 -16.59 20.24 6.72
C HIS A 117 -17.36 21.52 7.04
N LYS A 118 -18.32 21.84 6.18
CA LYS A 118 -19.31 22.89 6.49
C LYS A 118 -20.20 22.43 7.64
N PRO A 119 -20.50 23.32 8.63
CA PRO A 119 -21.30 22.94 9.79
C PRO A 119 -22.70 22.38 9.43
N ASP A 120 -23.33 22.92 8.39
CA ASP A 120 -24.67 22.55 7.97
C ASP A 120 -24.74 21.43 6.95
N HIS A 121 -23.58 20.97 6.45
CA HIS A 121 -23.49 19.94 5.43
C HIS A 121 -22.34 18.97 5.73
N PRO A 122 -22.60 17.85 6.41
CA PRO A 122 -21.54 16.96 6.94
C PRO A 122 -20.67 16.28 5.87
N SER A 123 -21.11 16.25 4.62
CA SER A 123 -20.30 15.72 3.50
C SER A 123 -19.66 16.81 2.63
N ARG A 124 -20.12 18.07 2.71
CA ARG A 124 -19.59 19.16 1.88
C ARG A 124 -18.34 19.73 2.52
N ILE A 125 -17.27 19.78 1.77
CA ILE A 125 -15.98 20.28 2.24
C ILE A 125 -16.01 21.80 2.29
N ASP A 126 -15.58 22.37 3.42
CA ASP A 126 -15.39 23.81 3.60
C ASP A 126 -13.96 24.22 3.24
N ARG A 127 -12.98 23.44 3.72
CA ARG A 127 -11.56 23.67 3.45
C ARG A 127 -10.80 22.37 3.34
N PHE A 128 -9.83 22.34 2.43
CA PHE A 128 -8.80 21.35 2.34
C PHE A 128 -7.46 21.98 2.76
N VAL A 129 -6.79 21.44 3.77
CA VAL A 129 -5.54 22.00 4.30
C VAL A 129 -4.45 20.94 4.24
N GLU A 130 -3.53 21.10 3.31
CA GLU A 130 -2.43 20.14 3.11
C GLU A 130 -1.38 20.31 4.22
N LYS A 131 -1.13 19.21 4.96
CA LYS A 131 -0.11 19.07 6.01
C LYS A 131 -0.06 20.27 6.98
N PRO A 132 -1.14 20.54 7.70
CA PRO A 132 -1.24 21.72 8.56
C PRO A 132 -0.20 21.68 9.70
N VAL A 133 0.40 22.84 9.99
CA VAL A 133 1.30 23.01 11.14
C VAL A 133 0.50 23.05 12.45
N GLU A 134 -0.66 23.69 12.42
CA GLU A 134 -1.58 23.74 13.55
C GLU A 134 -2.70 22.69 13.40
N TYR A 135 -3.22 22.23 14.53
CA TYR A 135 -4.32 21.27 14.50
C TYR A 135 -5.61 21.93 13.98
N VAL A 136 -6.13 21.45 12.87
CA VAL A 136 -7.38 21.91 12.25
C VAL A 136 -8.49 20.85 12.25
N GLY A 137 -8.15 19.59 12.52
CA GLY A 137 -9.07 18.47 12.55
C GLY A 137 -8.33 17.14 12.43
N ASN A 138 -9.05 16.03 12.54
CA ASN A 138 -8.48 14.68 12.47
C ASN A 138 -9.02 13.84 11.30
N ARG A 139 -9.91 14.40 10.46
CA ARG A 139 -10.31 13.76 9.21
C ARG A 139 -9.31 14.10 8.14
N ILE A 140 -8.67 13.06 7.60
CA ILE A 140 -7.62 13.21 6.58
C ILE A 140 -8.06 12.65 5.25
N ASN A 141 -7.43 13.13 4.19
CA ASN A 141 -7.49 12.57 2.86
C ASN A 141 -6.95 11.13 2.87
N ALA A 142 -7.80 10.16 2.54
CA ALA A 142 -7.41 8.75 2.51
C ALA A 142 -6.68 8.34 1.21
N GLY A 143 -6.50 9.25 0.25
CA GLY A 143 -5.84 8.95 -1.03
C GLY A 143 -6.70 8.10 -1.97
N ILE A 144 -8.02 8.19 -1.86
CA ILE A 144 -9.00 7.51 -2.72
C ILE A 144 -10.06 8.54 -3.12
N TYR A 145 -10.31 8.64 -4.41
CA TYR A 145 -11.23 9.61 -4.97
C TYR A 145 -12.14 8.97 -6.01
N ILE A 146 -13.30 9.57 -6.25
CA ILE A 146 -14.10 9.38 -7.45
C ILE A 146 -14.38 10.76 -8.04
N LEU A 147 -14.10 10.92 -9.33
CA LEU A 147 -14.11 12.20 -10.03
C LEU A 147 -14.86 12.09 -11.34
N ASN A 148 -15.62 13.12 -11.67
CA ASN A 148 -16.20 13.26 -13.00
C ASN A 148 -15.14 13.72 -14.02
N PRO A 149 -15.23 13.35 -15.31
CA PRO A 149 -14.29 13.78 -16.34
C PRO A 149 -14.15 15.30 -16.49
N SER A 150 -15.12 16.09 -16.02
CA SER A 150 -15.05 17.55 -16.01
C SER A 150 -13.85 18.10 -15.24
N VAL A 151 -13.38 17.36 -14.20
CA VAL A 151 -12.20 17.76 -13.41
C VAL A 151 -10.94 17.88 -14.28
N LEU A 152 -10.83 17.11 -15.35
CA LEU A 152 -9.68 17.16 -16.28
C LEU A 152 -9.52 18.52 -16.98
N LYS A 153 -10.58 19.31 -17.04
CA LYS A 153 -10.56 20.69 -17.57
C LYS A 153 -9.94 21.68 -16.59
N ARG A 154 -9.87 21.34 -15.30
CA ARG A 154 -9.23 22.15 -14.25
C ARG A 154 -7.72 21.92 -14.19
N ILE A 155 -7.22 20.87 -14.81
CA ILE A 155 -5.82 20.44 -14.74
C ILE A 155 -5.09 20.80 -16.01
N GLU A 156 -3.97 21.47 -15.89
CA GLU A 156 -3.03 21.72 -16.98
C GLU A 156 -1.97 20.61 -17.05
N LEU A 157 -1.44 20.35 -18.26
CA LEU A 157 -0.36 19.36 -18.44
C LEU A 157 0.99 19.98 -18.05
N ARG A 158 1.20 20.09 -16.73
CA ARG A 158 2.43 20.56 -16.06
C ARG A 158 2.50 19.90 -14.68
N PRO A 159 3.63 20.02 -13.97
CA PRO A 159 3.68 19.63 -12.56
C PRO A 159 2.59 20.34 -11.77
N THR A 160 1.55 19.59 -11.35
CA THR A 160 0.37 20.10 -10.66
C THR A 160 0.02 19.20 -9.49
N SER A 161 -0.22 19.79 -8.30
CA SER A 161 -0.72 19.07 -7.14
C SER A 161 -2.24 19.07 -7.12
N ILE A 162 -2.84 17.89 -7.02
CA ILE A 162 -4.29 17.77 -6.87
C ILE A 162 -4.75 18.36 -5.53
N GLU A 163 -3.94 18.21 -4.49
CA GLU A 163 -4.24 18.61 -3.12
C GLU A 163 -4.07 20.12 -2.90
N GLN A 164 -3.12 20.75 -3.59
CA GLN A 164 -2.80 22.16 -3.39
C GLN A 164 -3.46 23.10 -4.42
N GLU A 165 -3.82 22.56 -5.59
CA GLU A 165 -4.37 23.37 -6.67
C GLU A 165 -5.81 22.96 -7.03
N THR A 166 -6.03 21.67 -7.36
CA THR A 166 -7.31 21.20 -7.92
C THR A 166 -8.40 21.11 -6.86
N PHE A 167 -8.14 20.46 -5.73
CA PHE A 167 -9.14 20.32 -4.67
C PHE A 167 -9.54 21.65 -4.03
N PRO A 168 -8.64 22.59 -3.71
CA PRO A 168 -9.04 23.90 -3.24
C PRO A 168 -9.97 24.63 -4.21
N ALA A 169 -9.66 24.64 -5.51
CA ALA A 169 -10.53 25.25 -6.52
C ALA A 169 -11.92 24.58 -6.59
N MET A 170 -11.98 23.24 -6.48
CA MET A 170 -13.26 22.52 -6.43
C MET A 170 -14.05 22.84 -5.16
N VAL A 171 -13.38 23.06 -4.03
CA VAL A 171 -14.01 23.48 -2.77
C VAL A 171 -14.62 24.87 -2.90
N GLU A 172 -13.89 25.84 -3.48
CA GLU A 172 -14.39 27.19 -3.75
C GLU A 172 -15.67 27.18 -4.61
N ASP A 173 -15.68 26.33 -5.64
CA ASP A 173 -16.85 26.16 -6.51
C ASP A 173 -17.96 25.28 -5.89
N GLY A 174 -17.72 24.70 -4.70
CA GLY A 174 -18.66 23.82 -4.01
C GLY A 174 -18.87 22.46 -4.69
N GLN A 175 -17.89 22.00 -5.46
CA GLN A 175 -17.95 20.80 -6.30
C GLN A 175 -17.26 19.58 -5.66
N LEU A 176 -16.91 19.65 -4.36
CA LEU A 176 -16.16 18.60 -3.69
C LEU A 176 -16.85 18.15 -2.40
N HIS A 177 -17.08 16.84 -2.31
CA HIS A 177 -17.68 16.16 -1.16
C HIS A 177 -16.70 15.20 -0.51
N SER A 178 -16.98 14.79 0.71
CA SER A 178 -16.25 13.74 1.41
C SER A 178 -17.13 12.55 1.73
N PHE A 179 -16.52 11.38 1.74
CA PHE A 179 -17.11 10.12 2.13
C PHE A 179 -16.29 9.50 3.28
N ASP A 180 -16.89 9.29 4.44
CA ASP A 180 -16.21 8.70 5.61
C ASP A 180 -15.93 7.21 5.35
N LEU A 181 -14.68 6.79 5.43
CA LEU A 181 -14.26 5.40 5.33
C LEU A 181 -14.57 4.64 6.63
N GLU A 182 -15.26 3.54 6.49
CA GLU A 182 -15.42 2.56 7.56
C GLU A 182 -14.31 1.51 7.51
N GLY A 183 -13.93 0.97 8.67
CA GLY A 183 -12.89 -0.04 8.75
C GLY A 183 -11.47 0.50 8.91
N PHE A 184 -10.48 -0.32 8.53
CA PHE A 184 -9.09 0.07 8.68
C PHE A 184 -8.57 0.84 7.46
N TRP A 185 -7.58 1.66 7.69
CA TRP A 185 -6.83 2.38 6.68
C TRP A 185 -5.35 2.48 7.08
N MET A 186 -4.45 2.40 6.10
CA MET A 186 -3.02 2.61 6.31
C MET A 186 -2.34 3.05 5.02
N ASP A 187 -1.54 4.13 5.12
CA ASP A 187 -0.49 4.47 4.16
C ASP A 187 0.72 3.58 4.45
N VAL A 188 1.12 2.76 3.49
CA VAL A 188 2.19 1.76 3.65
C VAL A 188 3.48 2.15 2.92
N GLY A 189 3.72 3.42 2.70
CA GLY A 189 4.90 3.97 2.04
C GLY A 189 6.23 3.73 2.77
N GLN A 190 6.20 3.26 4.03
CA GLN A 190 7.40 2.93 4.81
C GLN A 190 7.36 1.47 5.29
N PRO A 191 8.50 0.78 5.46
CA PRO A 191 8.54 -0.61 5.93
C PRO A 191 7.82 -0.86 7.26
N LYS A 192 7.90 0.08 8.19
CA LYS A 192 7.17 0.02 9.47
C LYS A 192 5.66 0.02 9.24
N ASP A 193 5.22 0.89 8.35
CA ASP A 193 3.80 1.08 8.05
C ASP A 193 3.26 -0.07 7.19
N PHE A 194 4.08 -0.64 6.29
CA PHE A 194 3.77 -1.88 5.58
C PHE A 194 3.51 -3.04 6.56
N LEU A 195 4.35 -3.24 7.57
CA LEU A 195 4.12 -4.26 8.60
C LEU A 195 2.86 -3.97 9.43
N SER A 196 2.59 -2.70 9.74
CA SER A 196 1.37 -2.31 10.45
C SER A 196 0.12 -2.51 9.60
N GLY A 197 0.16 -2.12 8.32
CA GLY A 197 -0.91 -2.37 7.36
C GLY A 197 -1.19 -3.87 7.17
N THR A 198 -0.14 -4.70 7.12
CA THR A 198 -0.28 -6.16 7.10
C THR A 198 -1.02 -6.67 8.34
N CYS A 199 -0.70 -6.16 9.54
CA CYS A 199 -1.41 -6.53 10.76
C CYS A 199 -2.89 -6.14 10.71
N LEU A 200 -3.21 -4.94 10.23
CA LEU A 200 -4.59 -4.46 10.07
C LEU A 200 -5.37 -5.32 9.06
N TYR A 201 -4.76 -5.61 7.93
CA TYR A 201 -5.36 -6.47 6.90
C TYR A 201 -5.67 -7.88 7.44
N LEU A 202 -4.71 -8.53 8.09
CA LEU A 202 -4.93 -9.85 8.70
C LEU A 202 -6.00 -9.82 9.80
N SER A 203 -6.05 -8.73 10.57
CA SER A 203 -7.09 -8.53 11.59
C SER A 203 -8.48 -8.37 10.96
N SER A 204 -8.56 -7.67 9.83
CA SER A 204 -9.81 -7.56 9.05
C SER A 204 -10.26 -8.91 8.52
N LEU A 205 -9.35 -9.73 7.97
CA LEU A 205 -9.65 -11.10 7.56
C LEU A 205 -10.20 -11.94 8.72
N THR A 206 -9.61 -11.83 9.91
CA THR A 206 -10.10 -12.51 11.11
C THR A 206 -11.51 -12.06 11.49
N LYS A 207 -11.78 -10.76 11.51
CA LYS A 207 -13.10 -10.19 11.84
C LYS A 207 -14.19 -10.65 10.85
N ARG A 208 -13.83 -10.78 9.56
CA ARG A 208 -14.75 -11.27 8.52
C ARG A 208 -14.91 -12.79 8.49
N GLY A 209 -14.17 -13.53 9.33
CA GLY A 209 -14.17 -14.99 9.33
C GLY A 209 -13.63 -15.59 8.02
N SER A 210 -12.65 -14.93 7.40
CA SER A 210 -12.08 -15.37 6.12
C SER A 210 -11.45 -16.75 6.23
N LYS A 211 -11.75 -17.61 5.25
CA LYS A 211 -11.14 -18.95 5.12
C LYS A 211 -9.73 -18.93 4.55
N GLU A 212 -9.23 -17.80 4.16
CA GLU A 212 -7.86 -17.63 3.67
C GLU A 212 -6.82 -17.78 4.78
N LEU A 213 -7.19 -17.40 6.01
CA LEU A 213 -6.29 -17.52 7.15
C LEU A 213 -6.02 -18.97 7.50
N THR A 214 -4.77 -19.25 7.85
CA THR A 214 -4.36 -20.55 8.38
C THR A 214 -5.10 -20.82 9.70
N PRO A 215 -5.73 -21.98 9.86
CA PRO A 215 -6.49 -22.29 11.07
C PRO A 215 -5.63 -22.23 12.33
N VAL A 216 -6.15 -21.65 13.40
CA VAL A 216 -5.46 -21.60 14.71
C VAL A 216 -5.28 -22.97 15.37
N SER A 217 -5.96 -23.99 14.86
CA SER A 217 -5.80 -25.40 15.27
C SER A 217 -4.50 -26.03 14.78
N GLU A 218 -3.83 -25.43 13.80
CA GLU A 218 -2.55 -25.93 13.31
C GLU A 218 -1.49 -25.83 14.42
N PRO A 219 -0.70 -26.86 14.69
CA PRO A 219 0.18 -26.96 15.86
C PRO A 219 1.32 -25.93 15.86
N TYR A 220 1.63 -25.35 14.72
CA TYR A 220 2.64 -24.30 14.57
C TYR A 220 2.07 -22.88 14.63
N VAL A 221 0.74 -22.71 14.58
CA VAL A 221 0.11 -21.37 14.64
C VAL A 221 0.00 -20.91 16.09
N TYR A 222 0.50 -19.71 16.36
CA TYR A 222 0.48 -19.09 17.68
C TYR A 222 -0.12 -17.68 17.61
N GLY A 223 -1.18 -17.44 18.37
CA GLY A 223 -1.79 -16.11 18.52
C GLY A 223 -2.61 -15.60 17.32
N GLY A 224 -2.84 -16.41 16.29
CA GLY A 224 -3.72 -16.07 15.17
C GLY A 224 -3.16 -15.06 14.17
N ASN A 225 -4.02 -14.59 13.25
CA ASN A 225 -3.66 -13.65 12.18
C ASN A 225 -2.49 -14.16 11.35
N VAL A 226 -2.58 -15.38 10.84
CA VAL A 226 -1.53 -16.04 10.07
C VAL A 226 -2.07 -16.43 8.70
N LEU A 227 -1.35 -16.04 7.65
CA LEU A 227 -1.67 -16.37 6.26
C LEU A 227 -0.47 -17.07 5.64
N ILE A 228 -0.64 -18.33 5.25
CA ILE A 228 0.42 -19.18 4.71
C ILE A 228 -0.02 -19.76 3.37
N ASP A 229 0.81 -19.55 2.34
CA ASP A 229 0.58 -20.18 1.04
C ASP A 229 0.65 -21.71 1.15
N PRO A 230 -0.24 -22.47 0.46
CA PRO A 230 -0.27 -23.92 0.54
C PRO A 230 1.02 -24.63 0.11
N SER A 231 1.90 -24.00 -0.67
CA SER A 231 3.16 -24.57 -1.13
C SER A 231 4.29 -24.50 -0.10
N VAL A 232 4.07 -23.83 1.06
CA VAL A 232 5.08 -23.67 2.11
C VAL A 232 5.40 -24.98 2.80
N LYS A 233 6.70 -25.20 3.06
CA LYS A 233 7.17 -26.34 3.84
C LYS A 233 7.60 -25.86 5.23
N ILE A 234 7.03 -26.46 6.28
CA ILE A 234 7.27 -26.07 7.68
C ILE A 234 7.88 -27.25 8.42
N GLY A 235 9.03 -27.00 9.08
CA GLY A 235 9.71 -27.93 9.96
C GLY A 235 8.98 -28.17 11.28
N LYS A 236 9.59 -28.97 12.15
CA LYS A 236 9.03 -29.35 13.45
C LYS A 236 9.23 -28.25 14.48
N ASN A 237 8.34 -28.22 15.50
CA ASN A 237 8.45 -27.34 16.68
C ASN A 237 8.52 -25.82 16.35
N CYS A 238 7.92 -25.40 15.23
CA CYS A 238 7.84 -24.00 14.87
C CYS A 238 6.76 -23.27 15.67
N ARG A 239 6.94 -21.93 15.81
CA ARG A 239 5.92 -21.01 16.34
C ARG A 239 5.75 -19.85 15.37
N ILE A 240 4.61 -19.80 14.69
CA ILE A 240 4.30 -18.83 13.64
C ILE A 240 3.10 -18.00 14.07
N GLY A 241 3.32 -16.70 14.25
CA GLY A 241 2.30 -15.75 14.67
C GLY A 241 2.62 -15.05 16.00
N PRO A 242 1.79 -14.04 16.34
CA PRO A 242 0.71 -13.47 15.54
C PRO A 242 1.22 -12.57 14.41
N ASN A 243 0.31 -12.28 13.46
CA ASN A 243 0.52 -11.34 12.37
C ASN A 243 1.69 -11.73 11.43
N VAL A 244 1.58 -12.87 10.80
CA VAL A 244 2.59 -13.41 9.88
C VAL A 244 1.98 -13.74 8.53
N THR A 245 2.64 -13.32 7.45
CA THR A 245 2.33 -13.75 6.10
C THR A 245 3.52 -14.49 5.49
N ILE A 246 3.26 -15.62 4.84
CA ILE A 246 4.29 -16.45 4.22
C ILE A 246 3.87 -16.76 2.79
N GLY A 247 4.64 -16.25 1.85
CA GLY A 247 4.43 -16.39 0.42
C GLY A 247 4.75 -17.77 -0.14
N PRO A 248 4.54 -17.97 -1.46
CA PRO A 248 4.73 -19.25 -2.10
C PRO A 248 6.16 -19.80 -2.00
N LYS A 249 6.29 -21.11 -2.01
CA LYS A 249 7.57 -21.85 -2.07
C LYS A 249 8.55 -21.55 -0.93
N VAL A 250 8.11 -20.90 0.13
CA VAL A 250 8.94 -20.65 1.32
C VAL A 250 9.23 -21.95 2.04
N VAL A 251 10.47 -22.09 2.55
CA VAL A 251 10.90 -23.24 3.34
C VAL A 251 11.33 -22.78 4.72
N ILE A 252 10.72 -23.35 5.75
CA ILE A 252 10.97 -23.05 7.17
C ILE A 252 11.54 -24.31 7.83
N GLY A 253 12.72 -24.16 8.44
CA GLY A 253 13.40 -25.21 9.19
C GLY A 253 12.75 -25.50 10.55
N ASP A 254 13.39 -26.37 11.32
CA ASP A 254 12.92 -26.78 12.64
C ASP A 254 13.10 -25.68 13.69
N GLY A 255 12.20 -25.59 14.64
CA GLY A 255 12.29 -24.70 15.80
C GLY A 255 12.22 -23.20 15.50
N VAL A 256 11.84 -22.79 14.31
CA VAL A 256 11.75 -21.39 13.87
C VAL A 256 10.64 -20.65 14.62
N ARG A 257 10.88 -19.38 14.92
CA ARG A 257 9.89 -18.48 15.54
C ARG A 257 9.67 -17.23 14.67
N LEU A 258 8.43 -17.01 14.25
CA LEU A 258 8.02 -15.88 13.42
C LEU A 258 6.95 -15.07 14.11
N GLN A 259 7.09 -13.73 14.12
CA GLN A 259 6.11 -12.81 14.70
C GLN A 259 6.10 -11.48 13.94
N ARG A 260 4.92 -10.97 13.58
CA ARG A 260 4.75 -9.68 12.90
C ARG A 260 5.73 -9.52 11.74
N CYS A 261 5.78 -10.49 10.85
CA CYS A 261 6.73 -10.50 9.73
C CYS A 261 6.10 -10.99 8.43
N VAL A 262 6.76 -10.65 7.35
CA VAL A 262 6.39 -11.04 5.99
C VAL A 262 7.56 -11.77 5.36
N LEU A 263 7.32 -12.99 4.88
CA LEU A 263 8.27 -13.77 4.12
C LEU A 263 7.79 -13.86 2.67
N LEU A 264 8.55 -13.30 1.74
CA LEU A 264 8.19 -13.29 0.32
C LEU A 264 8.60 -14.60 -0.36
N GLU A 265 8.08 -14.79 -1.60
CA GLU A 265 8.21 -16.03 -2.35
C GLU A 265 9.65 -16.55 -2.40
N ASN A 266 9.78 -17.88 -2.32
CA ASN A 266 11.03 -18.62 -2.44
C ASN A 266 12.10 -18.31 -1.39
N SER A 267 11.75 -17.61 -0.30
CA SER A 267 12.68 -17.37 0.80
C SER A 267 12.86 -18.64 1.67
N ARG A 268 13.97 -18.70 2.41
CA ARG A 268 14.33 -19.83 3.27
C ARG A 268 14.71 -19.35 4.66
N VAL A 269 14.14 -19.95 5.67
CA VAL A 269 14.49 -19.72 7.07
C VAL A 269 15.02 -21.02 7.65
N LYS A 270 16.29 -21.04 8.02
CA LYS A 270 16.96 -22.23 8.57
C LYS A 270 16.60 -22.44 10.05
N ASP A 271 17.01 -23.59 10.58
CA ASP A 271 16.61 -24.06 11.90
C ASP A 271 16.88 -23.04 13.00
N HIS A 272 15.95 -22.95 13.97
CA HIS A 272 16.04 -22.16 15.18
C HIS A 272 16.19 -20.64 14.97
N ALA A 273 15.99 -20.12 13.76
CA ALA A 273 15.99 -18.70 13.54
C ALA A 273 14.78 -18.01 14.21
N TRP A 274 14.97 -16.77 14.64
CA TRP A 274 13.94 -15.95 15.21
C TRP A 274 13.77 -14.64 14.41
N ILE A 275 12.58 -14.45 13.85
CA ILE A 275 12.25 -13.31 13.00
C ILE A 275 11.05 -12.58 13.60
N LYS A 276 11.24 -11.29 13.93
CA LYS A 276 10.22 -10.42 14.47
C LYS A 276 10.23 -9.05 13.80
N SER A 277 9.07 -8.50 13.47
CA SER A 277 8.94 -7.17 12.86
C SER A 277 9.90 -6.98 11.68
N THR A 278 9.85 -7.90 10.70
CA THR A 278 10.84 -7.99 9.62
C THR A 278 10.15 -8.32 8.30
N ILE A 279 10.67 -7.77 7.21
CA ILE A 279 10.30 -8.12 5.85
C ILE A 279 11.47 -8.91 5.25
N VAL A 280 11.22 -10.17 4.89
CA VAL A 280 12.21 -11.04 4.21
C VAL A 280 11.88 -11.04 2.71
N GLY A 281 12.77 -10.48 1.91
CA GLY A 281 12.63 -10.37 0.47
C GLY A 281 12.63 -11.70 -0.27
N TRP A 282 12.30 -11.65 -1.56
CA TRP A 282 12.28 -12.82 -2.44
C TRP A 282 13.62 -13.53 -2.45
N ASN A 283 13.62 -14.84 -2.65
CA ASN A 283 14.82 -15.67 -2.81
C ASN A 283 15.84 -15.58 -1.64
N SER A 284 15.52 -14.89 -0.56
CA SER A 284 16.44 -14.61 0.53
C SER A 284 16.56 -15.78 1.51
N THR A 285 17.72 -15.92 2.14
CA THR A 285 18.00 -16.97 3.10
C THR A 285 18.39 -16.40 4.46
N VAL A 286 17.72 -16.85 5.51
CA VAL A 286 18.05 -16.56 6.91
C VAL A 286 18.73 -17.77 7.52
N GLY A 287 19.94 -17.61 8.06
CA GLY A 287 20.78 -18.65 8.62
C GLY A 287 20.23 -19.31 9.88
N LYS A 288 20.87 -20.41 10.30
CA LYS A 288 20.53 -21.09 11.56
C LYS A 288 20.81 -20.19 12.75
N TRP A 289 19.91 -20.20 13.75
CA TRP A 289 20.05 -19.39 14.96
C TRP A 289 20.16 -17.88 14.72
N ALA A 290 19.92 -17.42 13.48
CA ALA A 290 19.91 -15.98 13.20
C ALA A 290 18.71 -15.31 13.86
N ARG A 291 18.90 -14.05 14.26
CA ARG A 291 17.87 -13.20 14.87
C ARG A 291 17.67 -11.91 14.09
N LEU A 292 16.46 -11.66 13.61
CA LEU A 292 16.10 -10.45 12.90
C LEU A 292 14.94 -9.75 13.62
N GLU A 293 15.10 -8.44 13.90
CA GLU A 293 14.05 -7.67 14.56
C GLU A 293 14.11 -6.16 14.25
N ASN A 294 13.20 -5.38 14.87
CA ASN A 294 13.17 -3.92 14.87
C ASN A 294 13.10 -3.27 13.47
N VAL A 295 12.14 -3.76 12.67
CA VAL A 295 11.92 -3.29 11.30
C VAL A 295 13.14 -3.54 10.40
N SER A 296 13.65 -4.76 10.43
CA SER A 296 14.66 -5.20 9.46
C SER A 296 14.00 -5.50 8.11
N VAL A 297 14.69 -5.14 7.03
CA VAL A 297 14.23 -5.37 5.66
C VAL A 297 15.33 -6.04 4.87
N LEU A 298 15.06 -7.21 4.33
CA LEU A 298 15.93 -7.89 3.38
C LEU A 298 15.40 -7.66 1.97
N GLY A 299 16.26 -7.20 1.07
CA GLY A 299 15.97 -7.11 -0.36
C GLY A 299 15.86 -8.49 -1.01
N ASP A 300 15.82 -8.52 -2.34
CA ASP A 300 15.85 -9.75 -3.11
C ASP A 300 17.22 -10.45 -3.01
N ASP A 301 17.23 -11.78 -2.93
CA ASP A 301 18.44 -12.61 -2.93
C ASP A 301 19.48 -12.20 -1.86
N VAL A 302 19.01 -11.93 -0.64
CA VAL A 302 19.86 -11.62 0.51
C VAL A 302 20.13 -12.88 1.31
N THR A 303 21.39 -13.08 1.72
CA THR A 303 21.79 -14.19 2.61
C THR A 303 22.28 -13.66 3.95
N ILE A 304 21.59 -14.03 5.03
CA ILE A 304 22.04 -13.83 6.41
C ILE A 304 22.75 -15.11 6.87
N GLY A 305 23.97 -14.96 7.36
CA GLY A 305 24.76 -16.08 7.90
C GLY A 305 24.14 -16.71 9.15
N ASP A 306 24.66 -17.88 9.54
CA ASP A 306 24.24 -18.53 10.77
C ASP A 306 24.65 -17.70 12.00
N GLU A 307 23.82 -17.68 13.04
CA GLU A 307 24.03 -16.98 14.33
C GLU A 307 24.13 -15.46 14.24
N ILE A 308 23.77 -14.87 13.08
CA ILE A 308 23.84 -13.41 12.88
C ILE A 308 22.62 -12.71 13.50
N TYR A 309 22.89 -11.60 14.16
CA TYR A 309 21.89 -10.68 14.69
C TYR A 309 21.75 -9.45 13.80
N VAL A 310 20.51 -9.19 13.31
CA VAL A 310 20.14 -7.99 12.54
C VAL A 310 19.10 -7.23 13.32
N ASN A 311 19.46 -6.02 13.76
CA ASN A 311 18.64 -5.16 14.61
C ASN A 311 18.31 -3.85 13.88
N GLY A 312 17.22 -3.82 13.13
CA GLY A 312 16.75 -2.60 12.44
C GLY A 312 17.57 -2.24 11.19
N GLY A 313 18.01 -3.20 10.40
CA GLY A 313 18.79 -2.99 9.19
C GLY A 313 17.96 -3.08 7.91
N SER A 314 18.25 -2.20 6.92
CA SER A 314 17.76 -2.34 5.54
C SER A 314 18.91 -2.85 4.66
N ILE A 315 18.77 -4.07 4.16
CA ILE A 315 19.80 -4.75 3.40
C ILE A 315 19.40 -4.77 1.93
N LEU A 316 20.25 -4.18 1.10
CA LEU A 316 20.05 -4.09 -0.36
C LEU A 316 20.10 -5.47 -1.01
N PRO A 317 19.48 -5.66 -2.19
CA PRO A 317 19.48 -6.92 -2.93
C PRO A 317 20.88 -7.49 -3.19
N HIS A 318 20.96 -8.82 -3.30
CA HIS A 318 22.16 -9.57 -3.66
C HIS A 318 23.33 -9.41 -2.67
N LYS A 319 23.03 -9.26 -1.36
CA LYS A 319 24.04 -9.12 -0.31
C LYS A 319 24.11 -10.32 0.60
N SER A 320 25.33 -10.62 1.06
CA SER A 320 25.59 -11.63 2.10
C SER A 320 26.10 -10.97 3.36
N ILE A 321 25.40 -11.19 4.47
CA ILE A 321 25.70 -10.62 5.78
C ILE A 321 26.34 -11.68 6.66
N LYS A 322 27.57 -11.45 7.08
CA LYS A 322 28.40 -12.37 7.88
C LYS A 322 28.77 -11.79 9.26
N GLN A 323 28.26 -10.61 9.59
CA GLN A 323 28.49 -9.94 10.86
C GLN A 323 27.18 -9.35 11.38
N ASN A 324 27.10 -9.18 12.71
CA ASN A 324 25.93 -8.56 13.34
C ASN A 324 25.73 -7.12 12.84
N ILE A 325 24.46 -6.75 12.66
CA ILE A 325 24.05 -5.38 12.35
C ILE A 325 23.33 -4.84 13.57
N ASP A 326 23.92 -3.84 14.24
CA ASP A 326 23.25 -3.06 15.27
C ASP A 326 22.62 -1.83 14.61
N GLY A 327 21.39 -1.49 14.97
CA GLY A 327 20.51 -0.50 14.29
C GLY A 327 21.05 0.91 14.06
N LYS A 328 22.36 1.15 14.17
CA LYS A 328 23.07 2.37 13.81
C LYS A 328 23.47 2.41 12.32
N PHE A 329 23.45 1.30 11.63
CA PHE A 329 23.71 1.23 10.19
C PHE A 329 22.42 1.40 9.39
N ARG A 330 22.04 2.66 9.14
CA ARG A 330 21.22 2.98 7.97
C ARG A 330 22.10 2.78 6.74
N ALA A 331 21.58 1.97 5.78
CA ALA A 331 22.12 1.71 4.44
C ALA A 331 23.52 2.26 4.18
N LEU A 332 24.50 1.38 4.02
CA LEU A 332 25.80 1.72 3.49
C LEU A 332 25.63 2.37 2.10
N ASP A 333 26.07 3.63 2.04
CA ASP A 333 26.36 4.43 0.86
C ASP A 333 25.36 4.45 -0.30
N PHE A 334 24.45 5.42 -0.25
CA PHE A 334 24.19 6.28 -1.40
C PHE A 334 23.89 7.68 -0.87
N GLN A 335 24.72 8.66 -1.25
CA GLN A 335 24.35 10.06 -1.23
C GLN A 335 23.13 10.21 -2.15
N HIS A 336 21.94 10.13 -1.57
CA HIS A 336 20.78 10.70 -2.20
C HIS A 336 20.71 12.16 -1.80
N HIS A 337 20.89 13.02 -2.78
CA HIS A 337 20.32 14.35 -2.71
C HIS A 337 18.86 14.19 -2.26
N GLU A 338 18.56 14.80 -1.13
CA GLU A 338 17.17 15.06 -0.73
C GLU A 338 16.54 15.94 -1.80
N THR A 339 15.86 15.32 -2.73
CA THR A 339 14.79 15.96 -3.47
C THR A 339 13.50 15.44 -2.87
N ASP A 340 12.90 16.28 -2.04
CA ASP A 340 11.52 16.15 -1.58
C ASP A 340 10.59 15.99 -2.78
N SER A 341 10.28 14.76 -3.14
CA SER A 341 9.03 14.43 -3.82
C SER A 341 8.76 12.96 -3.56
N LYS A 342 7.81 12.69 -2.69
CA LYS A 342 7.11 11.42 -2.63
C LYS A 342 6.35 11.27 -3.96
N LEU A 343 7.03 10.76 -4.98
CA LEU A 343 6.38 10.28 -6.19
C LEU A 343 5.72 8.95 -5.84
N VAL A 344 4.53 9.02 -5.30
CA VAL A 344 3.67 7.88 -5.10
C VAL A 344 3.02 7.60 -6.45
N PRO A 345 3.23 6.42 -7.05
CA PRO A 345 2.48 6.07 -8.26
C PRO A 345 0.98 6.16 -7.96
N SER A 346 0.25 6.89 -8.77
CA SER A 346 -1.20 6.94 -8.67
C SER A 346 -1.82 5.90 -9.57
N ILE A 347 -2.84 5.21 -9.06
CA ILE A 347 -3.69 4.33 -9.87
C ILE A 347 -4.91 5.13 -10.25
N ILE A 348 -5.15 5.24 -11.54
CA ILE A 348 -6.27 6.01 -12.12
C ILE A 348 -7.17 5.00 -12.86
N MET A 349 -8.44 5.02 -12.60
CA MET A 349 -9.40 4.06 -13.14
C MET A 349 -10.73 4.65 -13.51
#